data_c2e1577a67ad5c3ccb75247a6c20a711
#
_entry.id   c2e1577a67ad5c3ccb75247a6c20a711
#
_cell.length_a   1.000
_cell.length_b   1.000
_cell.length_c   1.000
_cell.angle_alpha   90.00
_cell.angle_beta   90.00
_cell.angle_gamma   90.00
#
_symmetry.space_group_name_H-M   'P 1'
#
loop_
_entity.id
_entity.type
_entity.pdbx_description
1 polymer ?
#
loop_
_entity_poly.entity_id
_entity_poly.type
_entity_poly.pdbx_seq_one_letter_code
_entity_poly.pdbx_strand_id
1 'polypeptide(L)'
;MSLTMCVMEFGAVRLFFNLFLVVVACGVGTAGAQSYYEPERGTATRSALMDAIRPHVEWDLGQPIEFVVNDLRVSGDVAFASLAPQRPGGTPIDLRDTPWYRRNWDPNSDFMDFMDGTHTEALYRRMRDTWVAVHFAIGATDVWYAWDEFCPEYRSVIPEWCK
;
A
#
# COMPACT_ATOMS: atom_id res chain seq x y z
N MET A 1 91.70 12.28 -32.71
CA MET A 1 90.40 11.73 -32.82
C MET A 1 89.57 12.30 -31.65
N SER A 2 88.88 13.39 -31.89
CA SER A 2 88.13 14.10 -30.84
C SER A 2 86.69 14.13 -31.24
N LEU A 3 85.86 13.55 -30.41
CA LEU A 3 84.42 13.56 -30.60
C LEU A 3 83.82 14.73 -29.81
N THR A 4 83.30 15.71 -30.51
CA THR A 4 82.62 16.85 -29.94
C THR A 4 81.19 16.44 -29.67
N MET A 5 80.74 16.45 -28.39
CA MET A 5 79.43 16.18 -27.96
C MET A 5 78.59 17.48 -27.99
N CYS A 6 77.61 17.52 -28.85
CA CYS A 6 76.67 18.64 -28.97
C CYS A 6 75.58 18.48 -27.90
N VAL A 7 75.49 19.40 -26.96
CA VAL A 7 74.49 19.47 -25.96
C VAL A 7 73.36 20.37 -26.51
N MET A 8 72.18 19.79 -26.81
CA MET A 8 70.97 20.56 -27.12
C MET A 8 70.20 20.81 -25.83
N GLU A 9 70.13 22.07 -25.42
CA GLU A 9 69.17 22.51 -24.39
C GLU A 9 67.78 22.52 -24.94
N PHE A 10 66.92 21.67 -24.36
CA PHE A 10 65.47 21.74 -24.58
C PHE A 10 64.82 22.62 -23.49
N GLY A 11 64.36 23.79 -23.95
CA GLY A 11 63.61 24.72 -23.13
C GLY A 11 62.32 24.08 -22.56
N ALA A 12 62.16 24.23 -21.26
CA ALA A 12 60.97 23.74 -20.52
C ALA A 12 59.75 24.58 -20.86
N VAL A 13 58.89 24.04 -21.73
CA VAL A 13 57.56 24.55 -21.90
C VAL A 13 56.69 23.98 -20.78
N ARG A 14 56.42 24.81 -19.77
CA ARG A 14 55.47 24.50 -18.71
C ARG A 14 54.06 24.59 -19.26
N LEU A 15 53.50 23.47 -19.66
CA LEU A 15 52.09 23.34 -19.95
C LEU A 15 51.32 23.20 -18.61
N PHE A 16 50.67 24.28 -18.18
CA PHE A 16 49.70 24.22 -17.08
C PHE A 16 48.45 23.49 -17.56
N PHE A 17 48.41 22.19 -17.28
CA PHE A 17 47.18 21.40 -17.46
C PHE A 17 46.30 21.69 -16.25
N ASN A 18 45.39 22.66 -16.38
CA ASN A 18 44.30 22.87 -15.43
C ASN A 18 43.33 21.67 -15.52
N LEU A 19 43.55 20.69 -14.66
CA LEU A 19 42.63 19.57 -14.47
C LEU A 19 41.42 20.10 -13.73
N PHE A 20 40.37 20.50 -14.48
CA PHE A 20 39.07 20.85 -13.95
C PHE A 20 38.41 19.53 -13.52
N LEU A 21 38.53 19.21 -12.22
CA LEU A 21 37.85 18.07 -11.61
C LEU A 21 36.36 18.42 -11.51
N VAL A 22 35.57 18.03 -12.54
CA VAL A 22 34.12 18.10 -12.47
C VAL A 22 33.66 16.99 -11.54
N VAL A 23 33.39 17.32 -10.27
CA VAL A 23 32.73 16.42 -9.33
C VAL A 23 31.26 16.42 -9.73
N VAL A 24 30.86 15.44 -10.53
CA VAL A 24 29.44 15.11 -10.73
C VAL A 24 28.94 14.48 -9.43
N ALA A 25 28.35 15.28 -8.57
CA ALA A 25 27.60 14.78 -7.42
C ALA A 25 26.37 14.06 -7.97
N CYS A 26 26.49 12.75 -8.20
CA CYS A 26 25.32 11.88 -8.37
C CYS A 26 24.56 11.91 -7.04
N GLY A 27 23.53 12.77 -6.96
CA GLY A 27 22.54 12.70 -5.91
C GLY A 27 21.86 11.33 -6.01
N VAL A 28 22.28 10.38 -5.19
CA VAL A 28 21.52 9.16 -4.91
C VAL A 28 20.29 9.62 -4.18
N GLY A 29 19.22 9.93 -4.94
CA GLY A 29 17.89 9.99 -4.40
C GLY A 29 17.64 8.63 -3.76
N THR A 30 17.55 8.58 -2.43
CA THR A 30 17.00 7.44 -1.74
C THR A 30 15.52 7.39 -2.16
N ALA A 31 15.20 6.63 -3.23
CA ALA A 31 13.86 6.14 -3.42
C ALA A 31 13.56 5.37 -2.13
N GLY A 32 12.66 5.90 -1.30
CA GLY A 32 12.20 5.19 -0.12
C GLY A 32 11.71 3.84 -0.61
N ALA A 33 12.36 2.76 -0.21
CA ALA A 33 11.95 1.43 -0.58
C ALA A 33 10.50 1.27 -0.08
N GLN A 34 9.60 0.99 -1.01
CA GLN A 34 8.20 0.73 -0.68
C GLN A 34 8.17 -0.42 0.30
N SER A 35 7.60 -0.21 1.47
CA SER A 35 7.66 -1.19 2.56
C SER A 35 6.73 -2.38 2.34
N TYR A 36 5.85 -2.32 1.33
CA TYR A 36 4.87 -3.34 0.97
C TYR A 36 4.90 -3.65 -0.53
N TYR A 37 4.26 -4.73 -0.92
CA TYR A 37 3.93 -5.06 -2.31
C TYR A 37 2.42 -5.21 -2.51
N GLU A 38 1.96 -5.08 -3.74
CA GLU A 38 0.57 -5.29 -4.14
C GLU A 38 0.43 -6.67 -4.79
N PRO A 39 -0.34 -7.61 -4.18
CA PRO A 39 -0.57 -8.92 -4.78
C PRO A 39 -1.32 -8.82 -6.11
N GLU A 40 -0.77 -9.39 -7.17
CA GLU A 40 -1.38 -9.41 -8.50
C GLU A 40 -2.67 -10.25 -8.53
N ARG A 41 -3.53 -9.97 -9.51
CA ARG A 41 -4.73 -10.79 -9.77
C ARG A 41 -4.35 -12.24 -10.02
N GLY A 42 -5.13 -13.15 -9.44
CA GLY A 42 -4.93 -14.59 -9.59
C GLY A 42 -3.88 -15.18 -8.67
N THR A 43 -3.19 -14.39 -7.86
CA THR A 43 -2.24 -14.95 -6.87
C THR A 43 -2.97 -15.56 -5.67
N ALA A 44 -2.36 -16.59 -5.08
CA ALA A 44 -2.89 -17.25 -3.89
C ALA A 44 -3.03 -16.28 -2.70
N THR A 45 -2.08 -15.37 -2.54
CA THR A 45 -2.14 -14.35 -1.47
C THR A 45 -3.35 -13.43 -1.63
N ARG A 46 -3.60 -12.93 -2.85
CA ARG A 46 -4.79 -12.09 -3.10
C ARG A 46 -6.09 -12.84 -2.82
N SER A 47 -6.20 -14.08 -3.28
CA SER A 47 -7.39 -14.92 -3.02
C SER A 47 -7.58 -15.13 -1.52
N ALA A 48 -6.53 -15.48 -0.78
CA ALA A 48 -6.62 -15.74 0.64
C ALA A 48 -7.04 -14.49 1.46
N LEU A 49 -6.59 -13.28 1.06
CA LEU A 49 -7.03 -12.03 1.70
C LEU A 49 -8.50 -11.76 1.42
N MET A 50 -8.98 -11.96 0.18
CA MET A 50 -10.39 -11.80 -0.16
C MET A 50 -11.27 -12.83 0.55
N ASP A 51 -10.81 -14.07 0.67
CA ASP A 51 -11.54 -15.15 1.35
C ASP A 51 -11.60 -14.91 2.85
N ALA A 52 -10.58 -14.28 3.45
CA ALA A 52 -10.56 -13.96 4.88
C ALA A 52 -11.61 -12.90 5.28
N ILE A 53 -11.86 -11.90 4.45
CA ILE A 53 -12.83 -10.83 4.75
C ILE A 53 -14.25 -11.17 4.27
N ARG A 54 -14.38 -12.02 3.24
CA ARG A 54 -15.66 -12.34 2.59
C ARG A 54 -16.78 -12.74 3.56
N PRO A 55 -16.59 -13.67 4.52
CA PRO A 55 -17.65 -14.06 5.43
C PRO A 55 -18.22 -12.91 6.26
N HIS A 56 -17.37 -11.97 6.65
CA HIS A 56 -17.76 -10.79 7.43
C HIS A 56 -18.62 -9.84 6.59
N VAL A 57 -18.17 -9.55 5.37
CA VAL A 57 -18.91 -8.67 4.46
C VAL A 57 -20.21 -9.31 4.01
N GLU A 58 -20.22 -10.62 3.72
CA GLU A 58 -21.45 -11.33 3.35
C GLU A 58 -22.45 -11.42 4.51
N TRP A 59 -21.98 -11.50 5.76
CA TRP A 59 -22.82 -11.46 6.94
C TRP A 59 -23.60 -10.15 7.06
N ASP A 60 -22.94 -9.04 6.75
CA ASP A 60 -23.51 -7.72 6.88
C ASP A 60 -24.25 -7.28 5.61
N LEU A 61 -23.64 -7.44 4.46
CA LEU A 61 -24.20 -6.95 3.20
C LEU A 61 -25.06 -7.99 2.47
N GLY A 62 -25.01 -9.27 2.91
CA GLY A 62 -25.67 -10.38 2.22
C GLY A 62 -24.85 -10.87 1.02
N GLN A 63 -25.05 -12.14 0.69
CA GLN A 63 -24.35 -12.81 -0.41
C GLN A 63 -25.21 -12.85 -1.69
N PRO A 64 -24.61 -13.09 -2.86
CA PRO A 64 -23.15 -13.20 -3.08
C PRO A 64 -22.45 -11.84 -3.20
N ILE A 65 -21.15 -11.80 -2.87
CA ILE A 65 -20.31 -10.60 -2.96
C ILE A 65 -19.17 -10.82 -3.93
N GLU A 66 -18.92 -9.83 -4.79
CA GLU A 66 -17.67 -9.62 -5.52
C GLU A 66 -16.96 -8.38 -4.98
N PHE A 67 -15.64 -8.42 -4.93
CA PHE A 67 -14.84 -7.26 -4.51
C PHE A 67 -14.19 -6.57 -5.70
N VAL A 68 -14.44 -5.28 -5.85
CA VAL A 68 -13.52 -4.39 -6.55
C VAL A 68 -12.44 -3.98 -5.54
N VAL A 69 -11.19 -4.28 -5.86
CA VAL A 69 -10.06 -3.97 -4.99
C VAL A 69 -9.50 -2.62 -5.41
N ASN A 70 -9.64 -1.62 -4.54
CA ASN A 70 -9.12 -0.27 -4.74
C ASN A 70 -7.66 -0.20 -4.31
N ASP A 71 -7.32 -0.84 -3.19
CA ASP A 71 -5.97 -0.92 -2.65
C ASP A 71 -5.77 -2.27 -1.95
N LEU A 72 -4.58 -2.87 -2.10
CA LEU A 72 -4.25 -4.13 -1.46
C LEU A 72 -2.74 -4.22 -1.25
N ARG A 73 -2.31 -4.15 0.00
CA ARG A 73 -0.91 -4.06 0.39
C ARG A 73 -0.53 -5.18 1.33
N VAL A 74 0.62 -5.78 1.10
CA VAL A 74 1.16 -6.87 1.94
C VAL A 74 2.61 -6.58 2.31
N SER A 75 2.93 -6.73 3.58
CA SER A 75 4.29 -6.62 4.11
C SER A 75 4.50 -7.67 5.19
N GLY A 76 5.30 -8.71 4.89
CA GLY A 76 5.50 -9.82 5.82
C GLY A 76 4.18 -10.50 6.19
N ASP A 77 3.82 -10.44 7.46
CA ASP A 77 2.63 -11.10 8.02
C ASP A 77 1.45 -10.14 8.25
N VAL A 78 1.53 -8.91 7.77
CA VAL A 78 0.42 -7.94 7.82
C VAL A 78 -0.01 -7.50 6.43
N ALA A 79 -1.30 -7.15 6.32
CA ALA A 79 -1.83 -6.61 5.08
C ALA A 79 -2.92 -5.55 5.36
N PHE A 80 -3.16 -4.72 4.36
CA PHE A 80 -4.25 -3.75 4.30
C PHE A 80 -5.01 -3.92 2.99
N ALA A 81 -6.34 -3.78 3.04
CA ALA A 81 -7.17 -3.68 1.86
C ALA A 81 -8.19 -2.55 1.98
N SER A 82 -8.42 -1.86 0.85
CA SER A 82 -9.59 -1.03 0.61
C SER A 82 -10.38 -1.64 -0.54
N LEU A 83 -11.64 -1.95 -0.27
CA LEU A 83 -12.50 -2.76 -1.12
C LEU A 83 -13.83 -2.05 -1.39
N ALA A 84 -14.37 -2.23 -2.59
CA ALA A 84 -15.75 -1.88 -2.91
C ALA A 84 -16.55 -3.16 -3.19
N PRO A 85 -17.33 -3.66 -2.21
CA PRO A 85 -18.23 -4.79 -2.39
C PRO A 85 -19.34 -4.47 -3.38
N GLN A 86 -19.63 -5.44 -4.25
CA GLN A 86 -20.73 -5.36 -5.22
C GLN A 86 -21.38 -6.72 -5.39
N ARG A 87 -22.54 -6.77 -6.03
CA ARG A 87 -23.14 -8.03 -6.49
C ARG A 87 -22.42 -8.54 -7.75
N PRO A 88 -22.49 -9.84 -8.05
CA PRO A 88 -21.99 -10.38 -9.31
C PRO A 88 -22.51 -9.61 -10.51
N GLY A 89 -21.56 -9.30 -11.44
CA GLY A 89 -21.88 -8.50 -12.62
C GLY A 89 -21.82 -6.99 -12.39
N GLY A 90 -21.34 -6.53 -11.21
CA GLY A 90 -21.06 -5.11 -10.97
C GLY A 90 -22.26 -4.31 -10.42
N THR A 91 -23.34 -4.96 -10.05
CA THR A 91 -24.52 -4.26 -9.49
C THR A 91 -24.19 -3.71 -8.10
N PRO A 92 -24.40 -2.41 -7.84
CA PRO A 92 -24.22 -1.82 -6.51
C PRO A 92 -25.12 -2.48 -5.45
N ILE A 93 -24.67 -2.47 -4.21
CA ILE A 93 -25.45 -2.97 -3.07
C ILE A 93 -26.18 -1.77 -2.46
N ASP A 94 -27.52 -1.83 -2.42
CA ASP A 94 -28.31 -0.89 -1.61
C ASP A 94 -28.24 -1.34 -0.14
N LEU A 95 -27.78 -0.46 0.74
CA LEU A 95 -27.67 -0.72 2.18
C LEU A 95 -29.00 -1.10 2.80
N ARG A 96 -30.10 -0.53 2.32
CA ARG A 96 -31.46 -0.80 2.82
C ARG A 96 -31.92 -2.23 2.56
N ASP A 97 -31.34 -2.90 1.57
CA ASP A 97 -31.65 -4.29 1.21
C ASP A 97 -30.75 -5.30 1.95
N THR A 98 -29.83 -4.84 2.80
CA THR A 98 -28.86 -5.69 3.45
C THR A 98 -29.38 -6.34 4.73
N PRO A 99 -28.81 -7.50 5.14
CA PRO A 99 -29.04 -8.07 6.46
C PRO A 99 -28.64 -7.13 7.60
N TRP A 100 -27.56 -6.35 7.40
CA TRP A 100 -27.12 -5.37 8.40
C TRP A 100 -28.19 -4.32 8.67
N TYR A 101 -28.77 -3.72 7.62
CA TYR A 101 -29.86 -2.76 7.75
C TYR A 101 -31.05 -3.35 8.51
N ARG A 102 -31.49 -4.56 8.15
CA ARG A 102 -32.62 -5.22 8.83
C ARG A 102 -32.38 -5.50 10.31
N ARG A 103 -31.11 -5.75 10.71
CA ARG A 103 -30.75 -5.98 12.12
C ARG A 103 -30.64 -4.70 12.94
N ASN A 104 -30.26 -3.59 12.31
CA ASN A 104 -29.88 -2.35 12.99
C ASN A 104 -30.87 -1.20 12.73
N TRP A 105 -31.90 -1.41 11.91
CA TRP A 105 -32.82 -0.36 11.58
C TRP A 105 -33.62 0.11 12.80
N ASP A 106 -33.56 1.42 13.06
CA ASP A 106 -34.35 2.12 14.09
C ASP A 106 -34.92 3.39 13.46
N PRO A 107 -36.23 3.59 13.45
CA PRO A 107 -36.88 4.77 12.87
C PRO A 107 -36.49 6.09 13.55
N ASN A 108 -35.93 6.02 14.76
CA ASN A 108 -35.47 7.20 15.51
C ASN A 108 -33.96 7.43 15.42
N SER A 109 -33.25 6.61 14.66
CA SER A 109 -31.80 6.72 14.47
C SER A 109 -31.47 7.33 13.12
N ASP A 110 -30.59 8.30 13.14
CA ASP A 110 -29.96 8.90 11.98
C ASP A 110 -28.68 8.15 11.55
N PHE A 111 -28.42 6.95 12.12
CA PHE A 111 -27.21 6.20 11.93
C PHE A 111 -26.89 5.93 10.44
N MET A 112 -27.91 5.77 9.61
CA MET A 112 -27.73 5.58 8.17
C MET A 112 -27.10 6.80 7.47
N ASP A 113 -27.26 7.98 8.04
CA ASP A 113 -26.71 9.22 7.49
C ASP A 113 -25.20 9.33 7.77
N PHE A 114 -24.70 8.48 8.67
CA PHE A 114 -23.27 8.42 9.03
C PHE A 114 -22.51 7.29 8.35
N MET A 115 -23.15 6.50 7.49
CA MET A 115 -22.47 5.47 6.69
C MET A 115 -22.11 6.00 5.31
N ASP A 116 -20.84 5.83 4.92
CA ASP A 116 -20.37 6.13 3.57
C ASP A 116 -20.44 4.88 2.67
N GLY A 117 -21.66 4.46 2.37
CA GLY A 117 -21.92 3.34 1.47
C GLY A 117 -21.50 1.99 2.00
N THR A 118 -20.93 1.15 1.12
CA THR A 118 -20.56 -0.24 1.42
C THR A 118 -19.06 -0.49 1.32
N HIS A 119 -18.25 0.56 1.07
CA HIS A 119 -16.81 0.37 1.02
C HIS A 119 -16.29 -0.26 2.30
N THR A 120 -15.24 -1.03 2.19
CA THR A 120 -14.74 -1.85 3.29
C THR A 120 -13.23 -1.72 3.36
N GLU A 121 -12.72 -1.28 4.50
CA GLU A 121 -11.29 -1.35 4.82
C GLU A 121 -11.04 -2.48 5.80
N ALA A 122 -9.90 -3.15 5.62
CA ALA A 122 -9.51 -4.23 6.50
C ALA A 122 -7.99 -4.25 6.75
N LEU A 123 -7.64 -4.54 8.00
CA LEU A 123 -6.29 -4.88 8.43
C LEU A 123 -6.23 -6.38 8.68
N TYR A 124 -5.22 -7.02 8.11
CA TYR A 124 -5.05 -8.46 8.18
C TYR A 124 -3.78 -8.84 8.90
N ARG A 125 -3.84 -10.01 9.51
CA ARG A 125 -2.68 -10.69 10.07
C ARG A 125 -2.58 -12.10 9.51
N ARG A 126 -1.37 -12.50 9.17
CA ARG A 126 -1.08 -13.87 8.81
C ARG A 126 -0.77 -14.68 10.06
N MET A 127 -1.59 -15.69 10.31
CA MET A 127 -1.43 -16.62 11.41
C MET A 127 -1.05 -18.00 10.86
N ARG A 128 0.23 -18.34 10.96
CA ARG A 128 0.81 -19.51 10.30
C ARG A 128 0.61 -19.40 8.76
N ASP A 129 -0.22 -20.25 8.19
CA ASP A 129 -0.48 -20.30 6.74
C ASP A 129 -1.81 -19.64 6.35
N THR A 130 -2.51 -19.00 7.28
CA THR A 130 -3.85 -18.44 7.06
C THR A 130 -3.86 -16.93 7.28
N TRP A 131 -4.44 -16.20 6.35
CA TRP A 131 -4.76 -14.78 6.52
C TRP A 131 -6.07 -14.64 7.30
N VAL A 132 -6.09 -13.70 8.22
CA VAL A 132 -7.26 -13.35 9.03
C VAL A 132 -7.48 -11.86 8.95
N ALA A 133 -8.70 -11.42 8.63
CA ALA A 133 -9.11 -10.03 8.76
C ALA A 133 -9.38 -9.77 10.25
N VAL A 134 -8.43 -9.10 10.93
CA VAL A 134 -8.49 -8.90 12.39
C VAL A 134 -9.21 -7.63 12.78
N HIS A 135 -9.15 -6.62 11.94
CA HIS A 135 -9.90 -5.37 12.09
C HIS A 135 -10.49 -4.99 10.75
N PHE A 136 -11.72 -4.56 10.72
CA PHE A 136 -12.37 -4.08 9.51
C PHE A 136 -13.53 -3.16 9.84
N ALA A 137 -13.88 -2.31 8.89
CA ALA A 137 -15.09 -1.50 8.94
C ALA A 137 -15.76 -1.48 7.56
N ILE A 138 -17.09 -1.40 7.56
CA ILE A 138 -17.92 -1.28 6.37
C ILE A 138 -18.60 0.09 6.44
N GLY A 139 -18.41 0.92 5.41
CA GLY A 139 -19.01 2.26 5.32
C GLY A 139 -18.50 3.24 6.37
N ALA A 140 -17.25 3.09 6.82
CA ALA A 140 -16.66 4.03 7.76
C ALA A 140 -16.46 5.41 7.10
N THR A 141 -16.79 6.47 7.83
CA THR A 141 -16.62 7.86 7.37
C THR A 141 -15.28 8.46 7.75
N ASP A 142 -14.50 7.76 8.54
CA ASP A 142 -13.17 8.16 9.00
C ASP A 142 -12.09 7.15 8.61
N VAL A 143 -10.85 7.57 8.77
CA VAL A 143 -9.67 6.75 8.49
C VAL A 143 -9.29 6.00 9.77
N TRP A 144 -10.19 5.17 10.27
CA TRP A 144 -10.07 4.45 11.54
C TRP A 144 -8.76 3.63 11.64
N TYR A 145 -8.31 3.04 10.55
CA TYR A 145 -7.08 2.25 10.49
C TYR A 145 -5.80 3.09 10.69
N ALA A 146 -5.92 4.42 10.65
CA ALA A 146 -4.82 5.35 10.92
C ALA A 146 -4.67 5.72 12.41
N TRP A 147 -5.47 5.15 13.29
CA TRP A 147 -5.37 5.42 14.72
C TRP A 147 -4.08 4.89 15.31
N ASP A 148 -3.58 5.58 16.33
CA ASP A 148 -2.28 5.29 16.94
C ASP A 148 -2.12 3.84 17.42
N GLU A 149 -3.21 3.18 17.77
CA GLU A 149 -3.22 1.79 18.23
C GLU A 149 -2.84 0.78 17.13
N PHE A 150 -3.12 1.09 15.84
CA PHE A 150 -2.81 0.20 14.72
C PHE A 150 -1.42 0.45 14.13
N CYS A 151 -0.88 1.63 14.28
CA CYS A 151 0.38 2.03 13.68
C CYS A 151 1.59 1.18 14.10
N PRO A 152 1.74 0.72 15.35
CA PRO A 152 2.89 -0.11 15.72
C PRO A 152 2.99 -1.40 14.91
N GLU A 153 1.85 -2.00 14.55
CA GLU A 153 1.80 -3.27 13.82
C GLU A 153 1.70 -3.07 12.30
N TYR A 154 0.88 -2.11 11.84
CA TYR A 154 0.51 -2.00 10.43
C TYR A 154 1.24 -0.90 9.65
N ARG A 155 2.17 -0.16 10.29
CA ARG A 155 2.95 0.93 9.64
C ARG A 155 3.52 0.54 8.28
N SER A 156 3.95 -0.70 8.10
CA SER A 156 4.57 -1.16 6.85
C SER A 156 3.60 -1.20 5.68
N VAL A 157 2.28 -1.31 5.92
CA VAL A 157 1.24 -1.36 4.89
C VAL A 157 0.42 -0.08 4.79
N ILE A 158 0.50 0.81 5.81
CA ILE A 158 -0.16 2.12 5.85
C ILE A 158 0.82 3.24 6.25
N PRO A 159 2.03 3.31 5.64
CA PRO A 159 3.11 4.21 6.11
C PRO A 159 2.74 5.69 6.04
N GLU A 160 1.89 6.09 5.11
CA GLU A 160 1.44 7.48 4.95
C GLU A 160 0.57 7.98 6.11
N TRP A 161 -0.04 7.07 6.85
CA TRP A 161 -0.92 7.38 7.98
C TRP A 161 -0.21 7.27 9.35
N CYS A 162 0.87 6.49 9.43
CA CYS A 162 1.61 6.22 10.65
C CYS A 162 2.87 7.09 10.74
N LYS A 163 2.79 8.21 11.39
CA LYS A 163 3.91 9.14 11.60
C LYS A 163 4.89 8.67 12.67
#